data_8407f68d09e87304e67cde00199ba1e3
#
_entry.id   8407f68d09e87304e67cde00199ba1e3
#
_cell.length_a   1.000
_cell.length_b   1.000
_cell.length_c   1.000
_cell.angle_alpha   90.00
_cell.angle_beta   90.00
_cell.angle_gamma   90.00
#
_symmetry.space_group_name_H-M   'P 1'
#
loop_
_entity.id
_entity.type
_entity.pdbx_description
1 polymer ?
#
loop_
_entity_poly.entity_id
_entity_poly.type
_entity_poly.pdbx_seq_one_letter_code
_entity_poly.pdbx_strand_id
1 'polypeptide(L)'
;MDELRRVREAGVRVRVVTNSLAVSDEPLVNIGYLHHRRQLLTMGVEMYELSSTRLKPDSAMRELLGSSIGRLHAKMGFLDQRTVLVGSMNIDPRSDRINTELGLAFDSPALANMIIGPFQVDELVAVYRVRFATDGPGLRWTAVNAGASDEVLDTDPDTSLWQRLKVALISWLVPEGQL
;
A
#
# COMPACT_ATOMS: atom_id res chain seq x y z
N MET A 1 -10.60 2.26 -11.56
CA MET A 1 -11.09 1.13 -10.73
C MET A 1 -11.69 0.00 -11.58
N ASP A 2 -12.39 0.29 -12.67
CA ASP A 2 -13.04 -0.73 -13.52
C ASP A 2 -12.04 -1.66 -14.20
N GLU A 3 -10.93 -1.13 -14.69
CA GLU A 3 -9.86 -1.96 -15.28
C GLU A 3 -9.24 -2.92 -14.26
N LEU A 4 -9.02 -2.46 -13.03
CA LEU A 4 -8.51 -3.31 -11.97
C LEU A 4 -9.48 -4.45 -11.63
N ARG A 5 -10.79 -4.16 -11.64
CA ARG A 5 -11.84 -5.17 -11.46
C ARG A 5 -11.78 -6.22 -12.57
N ARG A 6 -11.72 -5.79 -13.83
CA ARG A 6 -11.61 -6.71 -14.99
C ARG A 6 -10.39 -7.62 -14.90
N VAL A 7 -9.25 -7.05 -14.53
CA VAL A 7 -8.00 -7.80 -14.33
C VAL A 7 -8.18 -8.86 -13.22
N ARG A 8 -8.82 -8.49 -12.11
CA ARG A 8 -9.11 -9.43 -11.03
C ARG A 8 -10.12 -10.52 -11.44
N GLU A 9 -11.18 -10.17 -12.16
CA GLU A 9 -12.18 -11.11 -12.69
C GLU A 9 -11.57 -12.08 -13.71
N ALA A 10 -10.54 -11.65 -14.43
CA ALA A 10 -9.73 -12.52 -15.30
C ALA A 10 -8.78 -13.45 -14.53
N GLY A 11 -8.81 -13.47 -13.19
CA GLY A 11 -8.00 -14.35 -12.35
C GLY A 11 -6.58 -13.87 -12.09
N VAL A 12 -6.21 -12.66 -12.52
CA VAL A 12 -4.87 -12.11 -12.27
C VAL A 12 -4.71 -11.77 -10.78
N ARG A 13 -3.65 -12.24 -10.17
CA ARG A 13 -3.30 -11.89 -8.78
C ARG A 13 -2.73 -10.47 -8.73
N VAL A 14 -3.37 -9.61 -7.96
CA VAL A 14 -2.92 -8.23 -7.76
C VAL A 14 -2.54 -8.01 -6.31
N ARG A 15 -1.34 -7.50 -6.10
CA ARG A 15 -0.80 -7.10 -4.78
C ARG A 15 -0.49 -5.61 -4.80
N VAL A 16 -0.85 -4.93 -3.73
CA VAL A 16 -0.54 -3.52 -3.52
C VAL A 16 0.21 -3.36 -2.21
N VAL A 17 1.36 -2.70 -2.28
CA VAL A 17 2.13 -2.26 -1.11
C VAL A 17 2.09 -0.75 -1.06
N THR A 18 1.65 -0.20 0.06
CA THR A 18 1.50 1.25 0.23
C THR A 18 1.91 1.68 1.63
N ASN A 19 1.93 2.98 1.87
CA ASN A 19 2.14 3.53 3.20
C ASN A 19 0.96 3.25 4.12
N SER A 20 1.22 2.89 5.37
CA SER A 20 0.19 2.92 6.42
C SER A 20 -0.15 4.37 6.80
N LEU A 21 -1.23 4.54 7.53
CA LEU A 21 -1.62 5.85 8.07
C LEU A 21 -0.52 6.49 8.94
N ALA A 22 0.24 5.68 9.67
CA ALA A 22 1.33 6.15 10.52
C ALA A 22 2.54 6.68 9.75
N VAL A 23 2.72 6.22 8.51
CA VAL A 23 3.87 6.56 7.65
C VAL A 23 3.57 7.72 6.71
N SER A 24 2.28 8.02 6.49
CA SER A 24 1.86 9.06 5.55
C SER A 24 2.09 10.47 6.10
N ASP A 25 2.83 11.29 5.34
CA ASP A 25 3.07 12.71 5.67
C ASP A 25 1.94 13.62 5.23
N GLU A 26 1.24 13.21 4.17
CA GLU A 26 0.20 13.98 3.51
C GLU A 26 -1.16 13.39 3.89
N PRO A 27 -1.87 13.96 4.87
CA PRO A 27 -3.17 13.45 5.29
C PRO A 27 -4.18 13.32 4.15
N LEU A 28 -4.16 14.25 3.19
CA LEU A 28 -5.08 14.24 2.05
C LEU A 28 -4.83 13.07 1.10
N VAL A 29 -3.57 12.76 0.80
CA VAL A 29 -3.21 11.61 -0.05
C VAL A 29 -3.63 10.29 0.61
N ASN A 30 -3.42 10.21 1.93
CA ASN A 30 -3.84 9.02 2.68
C ASN A 30 -5.36 8.86 2.69
N ILE A 31 -6.13 9.94 2.80
CA ILE A 31 -7.60 9.89 2.76
C ILE A 31 -8.10 9.30 1.44
N GLY A 32 -7.53 9.69 0.30
CA GLY A 32 -7.85 9.10 -1.00
C GLY A 32 -7.66 7.57 -0.99
N TYR A 33 -6.53 7.11 -0.46
CA TYR A 33 -6.29 5.67 -0.30
C TYR A 33 -7.30 5.01 0.65
N LEU A 34 -7.60 5.60 1.80
CA LEU A 34 -8.53 5.04 2.78
C LEU A 34 -9.93 4.85 2.21
N HIS A 35 -10.42 5.75 1.36
CA HIS A 35 -11.69 5.61 0.67
C HIS A 35 -11.70 4.40 -0.28
N HIS A 36 -10.61 4.15 -0.97
CA HIS A 36 -10.51 3.04 -1.92
C HIS A 36 -10.09 1.70 -1.28
N ARG A 37 -9.51 1.71 -0.08
CA ARG A 37 -8.98 0.52 0.60
C ARG A 37 -10.00 -0.62 0.67
N ARG A 38 -11.22 -0.33 1.13
CA ARG A 38 -12.28 -1.34 1.23
C ARG A 38 -12.73 -1.86 -0.13
N GLN A 39 -12.82 -1.00 -1.12
CA GLN A 39 -13.18 -1.35 -2.50
C GLN A 39 -12.13 -2.28 -3.11
N LEU A 40 -10.84 -1.99 -2.94
CA LEU A 40 -9.73 -2.82 -3.38
C LEU A 40 -9.79 -4.22 -2.74
N LEU A 41 -10.00 -4.30 -1.44
CA LEU A 41 -10.18 -5.58 -0.73
C LEU A 41 -11.39 -6.35 -1.23
N THR A 42 -12.52 -5.68 -1.51
CA THR A 42 -13.73 -6.31 -2.08
C THR A 42 -13.48 -6.91 -3.46
N MET A 43 -12.61 -6.30 -4.27
CA MET A 43 -12.17 -6.85 -5.56
C MET A 43 -11.19 -8.01 -5.41
N GLY A 44 -10.79 -8.36 -4.19
CA GLY A 44 -9.81 -9.41 -3.93
C GLY A 44 -8.36 -8.99 -4.17
N VAL A 45 -8.06 -7.69 -4.17
CA VAL A 45 -6.68 -7.19 -4.18
C VAL A 45 -6.04 -7.48 -2.83
N GLU A 46 -4.83 -8.02 -2.86
CA GLU A 46 -4.04 -8.26 -1.65
C GLU A 46 -3.36 -6.97 -1.23
N MET A 47 -3.74 -6.44 -0.05
CA MET A 47 -3.27 -5.15 0.44
C MET A 47 -2.24 -5.34 1.54
N TYR A 48 -1.14 -4.57 1.44
CA TYR A 48 -0.07 -4.54 2.43
C TYR A 48 0.30 -3.10 2.74
N GLU A 49 0.41 -2.77 4.02
CA GLU A 49 0.75 -1.44 4.51
C GLU A 49 2.10 -1.46 5.24
N LEU A 50 2.98 -0.51 4.90
CA LEU A 50 4.29 -0.40 5.53
C LEU A 50 4.16 0.04 7.00
N SER A 51 4.89 -0.65 7.87
CA SER A 51 5.00 -0.29 9.28
C SER A 51 5.99 0.85 9.48
N SER A 52 5.64 1.81 10.33
CA SER A 52 6.57 2.86 10.75
C SER A 52 7.64 2.37 11.76
N THR A 53 7.33 1.31 12.47
CA THR A 53 8.16 0.80 13.59
C THR A 53 9.00 -0.40 13.20
N ARG A 54 8.50 -1.24 12.29
CA ARG A 54 9.10 -2.52 11.90
C ARG A 54 10.13 -2.41 10.78
N LEU A 55 10.15 -1.32 10.02
CA LEU A 55 11.13 -1.05 8.96
C LEU A 55 12.57 -0.88 9.47
N LYS A 56 12.77 -0.65 10.76
CA LYS A 56 14.07 -0.32 11.35
C LYS A 56 15.10 -1.43 11.36
N PRO A 57 14.74 -2.73 11.45
CA PRO A 57 15.73 -3.82 11.53
C PRO A 57 16.26 -4.30 10.19
N ASP A 58 15.53 -4.09 9.07
CA ASP A 58 15.89 -4.70 7.79
C ASP A 58 16.83 -3.83 6.96
N SER A 59 18.09 -4.29 6.80
CA SER A 59 19.12 -3.59 6.03
C SER A 59 18.82 -3.54 4.53
N ALA A 60 18.22 -4.57 3.96
CA ALA A 60 17.90 -4.64 2.53
C ALA A 60 16.81 -3.63 2.16
N MET A 61 15.79 -3.50 3.01
CA MET A 61 14.73 -2.51 2.84
C MET A 61 15.26 -1.08 3.00
N ARG A 62 16.24 -0.87 3.89
CA ARG A 62 16.91 0.41 4.08
C ARG A 62 17.73 0.83 2.86
N GLU A 63 18.41 -0.11 2.23
CA GLU A 63 19.18 0.12 1.03
C GLU A 63 18.29 0.50 -0.16
N LEU A 64 17.12 -0.14 -0.27
CA LEU A 64 16.14 0.12 -1.31
C LEU A 64 15.37 1.45 -1.13
N LEU A 65 15.01 1.80 0.10
CA LEU A 65 14.23 3.00 0.43
C LEU A 65 15.10 4.23 0.76
N GLY A 66 16.43 4.05 0.85
CA GLY A 66 17.36 5.13 1.18
C GLY A 66 17.19 5.66 2.60
N SER A 67 17.60 6.92 2.81
CA SER A 67 17.52 7.59 4.11
C SER A 67 16.09 8.01 4.52
N SER A 68 15.12 7.85 3.64
CA SER A 68 13.69 8.10 3.91
C SER A 68 13.11 6.95 4.71
N ILE A 69 13.55 6.83 5.95
CA ILE A 69 13.14 5.76 6.87
C ILE A 69 11.62 5.77 7.01
N GLY A 70 10.99 4.80 6.38
CA GLY A 70 9.57 4.50 6.58
C GLY A 70 8.58 5.12 5.60
N ARG A 71 9.03 5.75 4.49
CA ARG A 71 8.12 6.38 3.53
C ARG A 71 8.35 5.86 2.13
N LEU A 72 7.34 5.21 1.57
CA LEU A 72 7.34 4.85 0.17
C LEU A 72 6.82 6.01 -0.66
N HIS A 73 7.67 6.59 -1.53
CA HIS A 73 7.27 7.59 -2.51
C HIS A 73 7.45 7.11 -3.96
N ALA A 74 7.68 5.83 -4.14
CA ALA A 74 7.81 5.21 -5.45
C ALA A 74 6.44 4.86 -6.02
N LYS A 75 6.23 5.14 -7.31
CA LYS A 75 5.10 4.71 -8.09
C LYS A 75 5.62 3.68 -9.09
N MET A 76 5.57 2.43 -8.68
CA MET A 76 6.12 1.31 -9.44
C MET A 76 5.10 0.18 -9.53
N GLY A 77 5.12 -0.50 -10.66
CA GLY A 77 4.33 -1.70 -10.88
C GLY A 77 5.20 -2.78 -11.53
N PHE A 78 4.83 -4.03 -11.31
CA PHE A 78 5.55 -5.17 -11.84
C PHE A 78 4.53 -6.17 -12.39
N LEU A 79 4.72 -6.60 -13.63
CA LEU A 79 3.90 -7.61 -14.28
C LEU A 79 4.75 -8.87 -14.49
N ASP A 80 4.26 -9.99 -13.94
CA ASP A 80 4.84 -11.32 -14.09
C ASP A 80 6.36 -11.39 -13.77
N GLN A 81 6.82 -10.58 -12.80
CA GLN A 81 8.23 -10.48 -12.41
C GLN A 81 9.17 -10.13 -13.58
N ARG A 82 8.64 -9.50 -14.60
CA ARG A 82 9.32 -9.24 -15.85
C ARG A 82 9.23 -7.78 -16.29
N THR A 83 8.01 -7.30 -16.53
CA THR A 83 7.80 -5.93 -16.96
C THR A 83 7.80 -5.00 -15.75
N VAL A 84 8.58 -3.94 -15.83
CA VAL A 84 8.65 -2.88 -14.81
C VAL A 84 7.93 -1.66 -15.33
N LEU A 85 7.01 -1.15 -14.50
CA LEU A 85 6.35 0.12 -14.68
C LEU A 85 6.90 1.08 -13.63
N VAL A 86 7.32 2.27 -14.03
CA VAL A 86 7.76 3.32 -13.12
C VAL A 86 7.27 4.67 -13.63
N GLY A 87 6.81 5.51 -12.71
CA GLY A 87 6.26 6.79 -13.12
C GLY A 87 5.98 7.74 -11.97
N SER A 88 5.33 8.84 -12.31
CA SER A 88 4.90 9.86 -11.36
C SER A 88 3.45 9.66 -10.89
N MET A 89 2.65 8.87 -11.61
CA MET A 89 1.22 8.68 -11.40
C MET A 89 0.90 7.99 -10.06
N ASN A 90 0.16 8.66 -9.21
CA ASN A 90 -0.47 8.05 -8.04
C ASN A 90 -1.77 7.34 -8.42
N ILE A 91 -2.25 6.45 -7.54
CA ILE A 91 -3.57 5.84 -7.68
C ILE A 91 -4.58 6.77 -6.98
N ASP A 92 -4.83 7.92 -7.58
CA ASP A 92 -5.79 8.91 -7.12
C ASP A 92 -6.51 9.59 -8.31
N PRO A 93 -7.69 10.22 -8.10
CA PRO A 93 -8.45 10.86 -9.17
C PRO A 93 -7.74 12.05 -9.83
N ARG A 94 -6.84 12.74 -9.14
CA ARG A 94 -6.09 13.86 -9.72
C ARG A 94 -5.05 13.37 -10.72
N SER A 95 -4.29 12.34 -10.37
CA SER A 95 -3.33 11.71 -11.27
C SER A 95 -4.03 11.08 -12.47
N ASP A 96 -5.24 10.53 -12.29
CA ASP A 96 -6.02 9.89 -13.35
C ASP A 96 -6.60 10.90 -14.35
N ARG A 97 -6.96 12.13 -13.94
CA ARG A 97 -7.80 13.05 -14.74
C ARG A 97 -7.25 14.44 -14.97
N ILE A 98 -6.35 14.91 -14.13
CA ILE A 98 -5.98 16.33 -14.05
C ILE A 98 -4.48 16.54 -14.24
N ASN A 99 -3.65 15.74 -13.58
CA ASN A 99 -2.21 15.93 -13.61
C ASN A 99 -1.61 15.50 -14.95
N THR A 100 -0.52 16.14 -15.33
CA THR A 100 0.37 15.61 -16.37
C THR A 100 1.30 14.60 -15.72
N GLU A 101 1.19 13.34 -16.12
CA GLU A 101 1.95 12.23 -15.57
C GLU A 101 2.89 11.64 -16.61
N LEU A 102 4.04 11.15 -16.16
CA LEU A 102 4.99 10.43 -16.98
C LEU A 102 5.12 9.01 -16.46
N GLY A 103 5.13 8.04 -17.37
CA GLY A 103 5.36 6.65 -17.05
C GLY A 103 6.25 5.98 -18.07
N LEU A 104 7.06 5.06 -17.62
CA LEU A 104 7.89 4.17 -18.44
C LEU A 104 7.47 2.72 -18.17
N ALA A 105 7.32 1.96 -19.24
CA ALA A 105 7.13 0.51 -19.18
C ALA A 105 8.25 -0.15 -19.97
N PHE A 106 8.98 -1.06 -19.36
CA PHE A 106 10.08 -1.75 -20.03
C PHE A 106 10.27 -3.18 -19.50
N ASP A 107 10.82 -4.03 -20.32
CA ASP A 107 11.08 -5.43 -20.00
C ASP A 107 12.46 -5.57 -19.34
N SER A 108 12.47 -5.96 -18.08
CA SER A 108 13.69 -6.22 -17.32
C SER A 108 13.44 -7.19 -16.17
N PRO A 109 13.51 -8.50 -16.44
CA PRO A 109 13.37 -9.51 -15.39
C PRO A 109 14.40 -9.34 -14.25
N ALA A 110 15.62 -8.92 -14.60
CA ALA A 110 16.68 -8.71 -13.62
C ALA A 110 16.31 -7.60 -12.63
N LEU A 111 15.84 -6.44 -13.10
CA LEU A 111 15.42 -5.34 -12.26
C LEU A 111 14.15 -5.68 -11.49
N ALA A 112 13.17 -6.32 -12.14
CA ALA A 112 11.96 -6.77 -11.48
C ALA A 112 12.29 -7.67 -10.28
N ASN A 113 13.12 -8.71 -10.47
CA ASN A 113 13.51 -9.61 -9.40
C ASN A 113 14.36 -8.93 -8.32
N MET A 114 15.23 -8.00 -8.69
CA MET A 114 16.05 -7.25 -7.75
C MET A 114 15.17 -6.41 -6.79
N ILE A 115 14.09 -5.82 -7.29
CA ILE A 115 13.19 -4.98 -6.50
C ILE A 115 12.14 -5.83 -5.76
N ILE A 116 11.49 -6.78 -6.45
CA ILE A 116 10.43 -7.60 -5.85
C ILE A 116 11.00 -8.67 -4.91
N GLY A 117 12.21 -9.18 -5.19
CA GLY A 117 12.83 -10.25 -4.41
C GLY A 117 12.88 -9.96 -2.91
N PRO A 118 13.35 -8.78 -2.47
CA PRO A 118 13.24 -8.34 -1.08
C PRO A 118 11.80 -8.14 -0.59
N PHE A 119 10.85 -7.89 -1.51
CA PHE A 119 9.42 -7.79 -1.22
C PHE A 119 8.69 -9.14 -1.36
N GLN A 120 9.25 -10.21 -0.85
CA GLN A 120 8.46 -11.40 -0.59
C GLN A 120 7.46 -11.07 0.53
N VAL A 121 6.35 -10.47 0.13
CA VAL A 121 5.41 -9.74 1.01
C VAL A 121 4.83 -10.64 2.08
N ASP A 122 4.79 -11.95 1.83
CA ASP A 122 4.31 -12.95 2.78
C ASP A 122 5.36 -13.28 3.87
N GLU A 123 6.61 -12.80 3.72
CA GLU A 123 7.74 -13.00 4.66
C GLU A 123 8.24 -11.66 5.25
N LEU A 124 7.73 -10.52 4.76
CA LEU A 124 8.20 -9.20 5.17
C LEU A 124 7.68 -8.83 6.56
N VAL A 125 8.57 -8.83 7.52
CA VAL A 125 8.33 -8.30 8.88
C VAL A 125 7.96 -6.82 8.87
N ALA A 126 8.30 -6.10 7.81
CA ALA A 126 8.12 -4.65 7.68
C ALA A 126 6.70 -4.20 7.26
N VAL A 127 5.79 -5.13 6.98
CA VAL A 127 4.43 -4.80 6.51
C VAL A 127 3.34 -5.44 7.35
N TYR A 128 2.17 -4.82 7.30
CA TYR A 128 0.92 -5.40 7.77
C TYR A 128 0.08 -5.84 6.57
N ARG A 129 -0.38 -7.07 6.57
CA ARG A 129 -1.40 -7.52 5.62
C ARG A 129 -2.76 -7.04 6.08
N VAL A 130 -3.50 -6.36 5.19
CA VAL A 130 -4.83 -5.83 5.48
C VAL A 130 -5.91 -6.78 4.94
N ARG A 131 -6.91 -7.10 5.75
CA ARG A 131 -8.06 -7.94 5.38
C ARG A 131 -9.34 -7.42 6.02
N PHE A 132 -10.49 -7.90 5.56
CA PHE A 132 -11.71 -7.78 6.33
C PHE A 132 -11.62 -8.62 7.60
N ALA A 133 -12.17 -8.10 8.69
CA ALA A 133 -12.37 -8.89 9.89
C ALA A 133 -13.37 -10.02 9.61
N THR A 134 -13.14 -11.18 10.22
CA THR A 134 -14.03 -12.36 10.06
C THR A 134 -15.23 -12.33 11.01
N ASP A 135 -15.16 -11.50 12.04
CA ASP A 135 -16.09 -11.40 13.16
C ASP A 135 -16.81 -10.05 13.21
N GLY A 136 -16.74 -9.25 12.16
CA GLY A 136 -17.40 -7.95 12.09
C GLY A 136 -17.10 -7.14 10.82
N PRO A 137 -17.67 -5.95 10.71
CA PRO A 137 -17.53 -5.10 9.52
C PRO A 137 -16.17 -4.38 9.44
N GLY A 138 -15.27 -4.59 10.41
CA GLY A 138 -13.98 -3.94 10.52
C GLY A 138 -12.95 -4.41 9.49
N LEU A 139 -11.78 -3.79 9.57
CA LEU A 139 -10.57 -4.27 8.93
C LEU A 139 -9.63 -4.83 9.99
N ARG A 140 -8.75 -5.70 9.56
CA ARG A 140 -7.77 -6.36 10.39
C ARG A 140 -6.40 -6.31 9.74
N TRP A 141 -5.42 -5.94 10.52
CA TRP A 141 -4.01 -5.90 10.12
C TRP A 141 -3.27 -7.05 10.78
N THR A 142 -2.63 -7.86 9.99
CA THR A 142 -1.82 -8.97 10.47
C THR A 142 -0.37 -8.68 10.15
N ALA A 143 0.45 -8.61 11.19
CA ALA A 143 1.89 -8.48 11.06
C ALA A 143 2.52 -9.87 11.07
N VAL A 144 3.34 -10.17 10.06
CA VAL A 144 4.12 -11.39 10.02
C VAL A 144 5.34 -11.24 10.93
N ASN A 145 5.47 -12.13 11.91
CA ASN A 145 6.61 -12.18 12.83
C ASN A 145 7.43 -13.42 12.56
N ALA A 146 8.65 -13.27 12.05
CA ALA A 146 9.56 -14.39 11.85
C ALA A 146 9.83 -15.11 13.17
N GLY A 147 9.32 -16.35 13.31
CA GLY A 147 9.52 -17.19 14.49
C GLY A 147 8.63 -16.91 15.70
N ALA A 148 7.62 -16.07 15.56
CA ALA A 148 6.60 -15.80 16.59
C ALA A 148 5.18 -15.91 16.03
N SER A 149 4.17 -15.88 16.89
CA SER A 149 2.77 -15.81 16.46
C SER A 149 2.51 -14.46 15.77
N ASP A 150 1.72 -14.48 14.70
CA ASP A 150 1.29 -13.27 14.00
C ASP A 150 0.58 -12.31 14.97
N GLU A 151 0.98 -11.06 14.95
CA GLU A 151 0.31 -9.99 15.67
C GLU A 151 -0.88 -9.51 14.84
N VAL A 152 -2.06 -9.48 15.45
CA VAL A 152 -3.31 -9.07 14.81
C VAL A 152 -3.82 -7.81 15.47
N LEU A 153 -4.12 -6.78 14.67
CA LEU A 153 -4.61 -5.48 15.12
C LEU A 153 -5.94 -5.17 14.44
N ASP A 154 -6.90 -4.66 15.21
CA ASP A 154 -8.23 -4.27 14.72
C ASP A 154 -8.35 -2.77 14.42
N THR A 155 -7.23 -2.05 14.49
CA THR A 155 -7.15 -0.61 14.18
C THR A 155 -5.90 -0.33 13.38
N ASP A 156 -5.87 0.78 12.64
CA ASP A 156 -4.70 1.21 11.88
C ASP A 156 -3.43 1.18 12.74
N PRO A 157 -2.43 0.37 12.35
CA PRO A 157 -1.25 0.11 13.17
C PRO A 157 -0.36 1.34 13.31
N ASP A 158 0.44 1.35 14.36
CA ASP A 158 1.42 2.39 14.66
C ASP A 158 0.83 3.80 14.80
N THR A 159 -0.52 3.93 14.94
CA THR A 159 -1.22 5.21 15.02
C THR A 159 -1.73 5.49 16.44
N SER A 160 -1.71 6.76 16.82
CA SER A 160 -2.41 7.23 18.03
C SER A 160 -3.92 7.39 17.77
N LEU A 161 -4.71 7.33 18.84
CA LEU A 161 -6.15 7.63 18.79
C LEU A 161 -6.40 9.01 18.15
N TRP A 162 -5.56 9.99 18.50
CA TRP A 162 -5.66 11.37 17.99
C TRP A 162 -5.43 11.47 16.49
N GLN A 163 -4.45 10.74 15.94
CA GLN A 163 -4.22 10.69 14.49
C GLN A 163 -5.44 10.11 13.76
N ARG A 164 -6.01 9.03 14.26
CA ARG A 164 -7.21 8.40 13.66
C ARG A 164 -8.42 9.33 13.70
N LEU A 165 -8.66 10.02 14.81
CA LEU A 165 -9.74 11.00 14.94
C LEU A 165 -9.55 12.19 13.99
N LYS A 166 -8.34 12.71 13.90
CA LYS A 166 -8.00 13.81 12.97
C LYS A 166 -8.27 13.43 11.52
N VAL A 167 -7.83 12.25 11.10
CA VAL A 167 -8.03 11.76 9.72
C VAL A 167 -9.51 11.50 9.46
N ALA A 168 -10.25 10.92 10.40
CA ALA A 168 -11.69 10.71 10.26
C ALA A 168 -12.45 12.03 10.10
N LEU A 169 -12.09 13.06 10.86
CA LEU A 169 -12.69 14.40 10.75
C LEU A 169 -12.39 15.04 9.39
N ILE A 170 -11.14 15.01 8.94
CA ILE A 170 -10.74 15.56 7.64
C ILE A 170 -11.41 14.78 6.49
N SER A 171 -11.47 13.46 6.57
CA SER A 171 -12.13 12.60 5.58
C SER A 171 -13.63 12.92 5.43
N TRP A 172 -14.29 13.33 6.51
CA TRP A 172 -15.69 13.77 6.45
C TRP A 172 -15.87 15.14 5.82
N LEU A 173 -14.86 16.01 5.93
CA LEU A 173 -14.91 17.40 5.43
C LEU A 173 -14.47 17.53 3.96
N VAL A 174 -13.70 16.57 3.43
CA VAL A 174 -13.12 16.63 2.09
C VAL A 174 -13.93 15.74 1.14
N PRO A 175 -14.64 16.33 0.14
CA PRO A 175 -15.35 15.55 -0.86
C PRO A 175 -14.39 14.72 -1.74
N GLU A 176 -14.80 13.51 -2.12
CA GLU A 176 -14.00 12.59 -2.97
C GLU A 176 -13.52 13.22 -4.30
N GLY A 177 -14.22 14.19 -4.84
CA GLY A 177 -13.84 14.86 -6.08
C GLY A 177 -12.71 15.89 -5.97
N GLN A 178 -12.18 16.12 -4.77
CA GLN A 178 -11.07 17.06 -4.51
C GLN A 178 -9.77 16.37 -4.05
N LEU A 179 -9.80 15.05 -3.95
CA LEU A 179 -8.67 14.21 -3.57
C LEU A 179 -7.89 13.71 -4.78
#